data_f6a245dd6525e54b1faf2727199eb9ac
#
_entry.id   f6a245dd6525e54b1faf2727199eb9ac
#
_cell.length_a   1.000
_cell.length_b   1.000
_cell.length_c   1.000
_cell.angle_alpha   90.00
_cell.angle_beta   90.00
_cell.angle_gamma   90.00
#
_symmetry.space_group_name_H-M   'P 1'
#
loop_
_entity.id
_entity.type
_entity.pdbx_description
1 polymer ?
#
loop_
_entity_poly.entity_id
_entity_poly.type
_entity_poly.pdbx_seq_one_letter_code
_entity_poly.pdbx_strand_id
1 'polypeptide(L)'
;MEKKYISIGKEEIAYLDEGAGDVVLMVHGNMSSSVHYEPLITRLKDKYRCIALDLRGFGDSSYNNRFDTLDELADDVALFIDALELGPVYLVGWSNGGGVSLKLCAKYPDKVLKFFDIEGAGLKGYPVYQKENYQSTGKPYASKEDMAQDPIQVLPAIKCFEKGDFATMTAIWDATIYTVNKPTREQNELWMAETLKQRNLVDLDWALANLNMSDEYTPYGLGDGSIHNIKCPVALTMADKDIVVPTYMVMDNYNALGALAILLPYENCGHSPMVDCPDKLAKDVDEFFSR
;
A
#
# COMPACT_ATOMS: atom_id res chain seq x y z
N MET A 1 12.45 7.82 14.18
CA MET A 1 11.69 6.81 14.97
C MET A 1 12.46 5.50 14.97
N GLU A 2 12.41 4.73 16.05
CA GLU A 2 13.11 3.44 16.16
C GLU A 2 12.18 2.30 15.79
N LYS A 3 12.66 1.32 15.02
CA LYS A 3 11.88 0.14 14.65
C LYS A 3 11.93 -0.89 15.78
N LYS A 4 10.76 -1.49 16.03
CA LYS A 4 10.54 -2.66 16.87
C LYS A 4 10.34 -3.88 16.00
N TYR A 5 10.39 -5.08 16.58
CA TYR A 5 10.26 -6.34 15.84
C TYR A 5 9.32 -7.28 16.59
N ILE A 6 8.53 -8.04 15.83
CA ILE A 6 7.67 -9.09 16.36
C ILE A 6 7.60 -10.27 15.41
N SER A 7 7.59 -11.48 15.96
CA SER A 7 7.44 -12.70 15.17
C SER A 7 5.97 -13.01 14.90
N ILE A 8 5.64 -13.27 13.63
CA ILE A 8 4.35 -13.77 13.17
C ILE A 8 4.56 -15.06 12.38
N GLY A 9 4.21 -16.20 12.95
CA GLY A 9 4.48 -17.47 12.31
C GLY A 9 5.97 -17.70 12.02
N LYS A 10 6.34 -17.69 10.74
CA LYS A 10 7.75 -17.84 10.29
C LYS A 10 8.43 -16.54 9.93
N GLU A 11 7.70 -15.43 9.95
CA GLU A 11 8.22 -14.11 9.62
C GLU A 11 8.49 -13.28 10.88
N GLU A 12 9.47 -12.39 10.80
CA GLU A 12 9.71 -11.32 11.75
C GLU A 12 9.35 -10.00 11.10
N ILE A 13 8.42 -9.27 11.70
CA ILE A 13 7.89 -8.02 11.17
C ILE A 13 8.49 -6.83 11.93
N ALA A 14 9.15 -5.95 11.20
CA ALA A 14 9.62 -4.66 11.70
C ALA A 14 8.48 -3.64 11.67
N TYR A 15 8.41 -2.77 12.67
CA TYR A 15 7.38 -1.75 12.74
C TYR A 15 7.80 -0.53 13.56
N LEU A 16 7.19 0.62 13.28
CA LEU A 16 7.20 1.82 14.11
C LEU A 16 6.00 1.78 15.05
N ASP A 17 6.13 2.33 16.26
CA ASP A 17 5.06 2.36 17.28
C ASP A 17 5.24 3.59 18.16
N GLU A 18 4.45 4.61 17.91
CA GLU A 18 4.54 5.93 18.50
C GLU A 18 3.19 6.43 19.02
N GLY A 19 3.20 7.14 20.12
CA GLY A 19 2.00 7.71 20.74
C GLY A 19 1.26 6.74 21.65
N ALA A 20 0.01 7.08 21.98
CA ALA A 20 -0.87 6.31 22.86
C ALA A 20 -2.34 6.56 22.53
N GLY A 21 -3.24 5.70 22.98
CA GLY A 21 -4.68 5.79 22.73
C GLY A 21 -5.16 4.74 21.74
N ASP A 22 -6.21 5.06 20.98
CA ASP A 22 -6.75 4.18 19.96
C ASP A 22 -5.70 3.90 18.86
N VAL A 23 -5.65 2.66 18.40
CA VAL A 23 -4.63 2.21 17.46
C VAL A 23 -4.99 2.60 16.03
N VAL A 24 -4.07 3.31 15.37
CA VAL A 24 -4.05 3.53 13.92
C VAL A 24 -2.95 2.66 13.32
N LEU A 25 -3.33 1.57 12.66
CA LEU A 25 -2.42 0.68 11.95
C LEU A 25 -2.25 1.14 10.51
N MET A 26 -1.00 1.28 10.06
CA MET A 26 -0.64 1.84 8.75
C MET A 26 0.09 0.81 7.90
N VAL A 27 -0.43 0.54 6.69
CA VAL A 27 0.08 -0.44 5.72
C VAL A 27 0.61 0.31 4.50
N HIS A 28 1.91 0.24 4.26
CA HIS A 28 2.60 1.01 3.23
C HIS A 28 2.43 0.46 1.81
N GLY A 29 2.81 1.26 0.80
CA GLY A 29 2.76 0.93 -0.62
C GLY A 29 3.90 0.05 -1.13
N ASN A 30 3.93 -0.19 -2.45
CA ASN A 30 5.06 -0.82 -3.12
C ASN A 30 6.29 0.09 -3.09
N MET A 31 7.49 -0.47 -3.13
CA MET A 31 8.78 0.25 -3.08
C MET A 31 8.92 1.17 -1.87
N SER A 32 8.25 0.88 -0.76
CA SER A 32 8.27 1.71 0.45
C SER A 32 8.40 0.88 1.73
N SER A 33 8.26 1.50 2.88
CA SER A 33 8.27 0.86 4.19
C SER A 33 7.54 1.73 5.22
N SER A 34 7.48 1.29 6.46
CA SER A 34 6.87 2.02 7.57
C SER A 34 7.35 3.47 7.73
N VAL A 35 8.61 3.76 7.40
CA VAL A 35 9.20 5.10 7.59
C VAL A 35 8.56 6.18 6.69
N HIS A 36 7.93 5.78 5.58
CA HIS A 36 7.22 6.72 4.71
C HIS A 36 5.99 7.34 5.39
N TYR A 37 5.52 6.74 6.49
CA TYR A 37 4.44 7.27 7.30
C TYR A 37 4.89 8.27 8.38
N GLU A 38 6.19 8.54 8.55
CA GLU A 38 6.69 9.50 9.55
C GLU A 38 5.97 10.86 9.53
N PRO A 39 5.66 11.48 8.36
CA PRO A 39 4.93 12.74 8.32
C PRO A 39 3.52 12.65 8.93
N LEU A 40 2.82 11.53 8.69
CA LEU A 40 1.48 11.28 9.22
C LEU A 40 1.53 10.91 10.71
N ILE A 41 2.44 10.00 11.09
CA ILE A 41 2.66 9.61 12.50
C ILE A 41 2.95 10.82 13.37
N THR A 42 3.84 11.71 12.92
CA THR A 42 4.23 12.92 13.68
C THR A 42 3.03 13.81 14.00
N ARG A 43 2.01 13.83 13.14
CA ARG A 43 0.80 14.64 13.28
C ARG A 43 -0.30 13.97 14.11
N LEU A 44 -0.31 12.64 14.16
CA LEU A 44 -1.38 11.89 14.80
C LEU A 44 -1.01 11.33 16.19
N LYS A 45 0.28 11.15 16.49
CA LYS A 45 0.77 10.46 17.70
C LYS A 45 0.38 11.10 19.03
N ASP A 46 0.00 12.37 19.05
CA ASP A 46 -0.46 13.03 20.26
C ASP A 46 -1.91 12.62 20.63
N LYS A 47 -2.63 12.00 19.71
CA LYS A 47 -4.02 11.57 19.87
C LYS A 47 -4.21 10.05 19.74
N TYR A 48 -3.39 9.40 18.92
CA TYR A 48 -3.48 7.99 18.58
C TYR A 48 -2.18 7.25 18.89
N ARG A 49 -2.28 5.95 19.12
CA ARG A 49 -1.15 5.07 19.01
C ARG A 49 -0.98 4.69 17.53
N CYS A 50 0.02 5.27 16.89
CA CYS A 50 0.32 5.07 15.47
C CYS A 50 1.30 3.91 15.31
N ILE A 51 0.89 2.86 14.61
CA ILE A 51 1.72 1.69 14.31
C ILE A 51 1.82 1.58 12.80
N ALA A 52 3.05 1.61 12.25
CA ALA A 52 3.32 1.38 10.85
C ALA A 52 4.23 0.16 10.71
N LEU A 53 3.77 -0.89 10.03
CA LEU A 53 4.56 -2.10 9.83
C LEU A 53 5.29 -2.08 8.48
N ASP A 54 6.43 -2.76 8.41
CA ASP A 54 7.03 -3.18 7.15
C ASP A 54 6.39 -4.50 6.74
N LEU A 55 5.73 -4.57 5.60
CA LEU A 55 5.18 -5.83 5.08
C LEU A 55 6.33 -6.84 4.83
N ARG A 56 6.01 -8.13 4.83
CA ARG A 56 6.94 -9.22 4.50
C ARG A 56 7.74 -8.94 3.24
N GLY A 57 9.07 -8.98 3.33
CA GLY A 57 9.97 -8.71 2.21
C GLY A 57 10.25 -7.24 1.90
N PHE A 58 9.73 -6.31 2.71
CA PHE A 58 10.01 -4.89 2.64
C PHE A 58 10.81 -4.43 3.85
N GLY A 59 11.46 -3.29 3.74
CA GLY A 59 12.18 -2.65 4.83
C GLY A 59 13.05 -3.64 5.62
N ASP A 60 12.87 -3.66 6.93
CA ASP A 60 13.63 -4.55 7.84
C ASP A 60 12.85 -5.83 8.22
N SER A 61 11.64 -6.05 7.68
CA SER A 61 10.91 -7.31 7.86
C SER A 61 11.58 -8.46 7.13
N SER A 62 11.45 -9.69 7.67
CA SER A 62 11.97 -10.89 7.03
C SER A 62 11.26 -11.23 5.70
N TYR A 63 11.85 -12.13 4.93
CA TYR A 63 11.26 -12.69 3.72
C TYR A 63 11.60 -14.18 3.63
N ASN A 64 11.06 -14.96 4.55
CA ASN A 64 11.33 -16.38 4.66
C ASN A 64 10.43 -17.21 3.74
N ASN A 65 9.24 -16.67 3.43
CA ASN A 65 8.28 -17.32 2.54
C ASN A 65 7.85 -16.35 1.44
N ARG A 66 7.88 -16.82 0.21
CA ARG A 66 7.27 -16.12 -0.93
C ARG A 66 5.74 -16.13 -0.80
N PHE A 67 5.06 -15.27 -1.53
CA PHE A 67 3.60 -15.21 -1.60
C PHE A 67 3.13 -15.05 -3.05
N ASP A 68 1.88 -15.43 -3.32
CA ASP A 68 1.25 -15.37 -4.63
C ASP A 68 0.06 -14.40 -4.67
N THR A 69 -0.48 -14.03 -3.51
CA THR A 69 -1.71 -13.24 -3.40
C THR A 69 -1.59 -12.15 -2.34
N LEU A 70 -2.40 -11.09 -2.45
CA LEU A 70 -2.53 -10.10 -1.39
C LEU A 70 -3.27 -10.64 -0.15
N ASP A 71 -4.01 -11.74 -0.28
CA ASP A 71 -4.62 -12.44 0.86
C ASP A 71 -3.57 -12.90 1.87
N GLU A 72 -2.41 -13.37 1.39
CA GLU A 72 -1.31 -13.81 2.27
C GLU A 72 -0.67 -12.64 3.03
N LEU A 73 -0.57 -11.45 2.41
CA LEU A 73 -0.14 -10.25 3.12
C LEU A 73 -1.19 -9.73 4.10
N ALA A 74 -2.48 -9.86 3.76
CA ALA A 74 -3.57 -9.56 4.68
C ALA A 74 -3.58 -10.52 5.89
N ASP A 75 -3.24 -11.80 5.69
CA ASP A 75 -3.04 -12.77 6.76
C ASP A 75 -1.89 -12.37 7.70
N ASP A 76 -0.77 -11.91 7.14
CA ASP A 76 0.35 -11.40 7.94
C ASP A 76 -0.08 -10.19 8.80
N VAL A 77 -0.84 -9.24 8.22
CA VAL A 77 -1.35 -8.09 8.98
C VAL A 77 -2.32 -8.53 10.08
N ALA A 78 -3.19 -9.52 9.80
CA ALA A 78 -4.09 -10.07 10.81
C ALA A 78 -3.34 -10.76 11.96
N LEU A 79 -2.30 -11.54 11.64
CA LEU A 79 -1.41 -12.17 12.63
C LEU A 79 -0.62 -11.12 13.42
N PHE A 80 -0.20 -10.04 12.79
CA PHE A 80 0.47 -8.91 13.45
C PHE A 80 -0.43 -8.23 14.48
N ILE A 81 -1.71 -7.98 14.12
CA ILE A 81 -2.72 -7.45 15.05
C ILE A 81 -2.87 -8.36 16.26
N ASP A 82 -2.96 -9.69 16.05
CA ASP A 82 -3.10 -10.67 17.12
C ASP A 82 -1.84 -10.75 17.98
N ALA A 83 -0.67 -10.80 17.38
CA ALA A 83 0.61 -10.92 18.09
C ALA A 83 0.91 -9.73 19.01
N LEU A 84 0.45 -8.53 18.64
CA LEU A 84 0.55 -7.33 19.47
C LEU A 84 -0.69 -7.11 20.39
N GLU A 85 -1.68 -7.99 20.34
CA GLU A 85 -2.92 -7.90 21.13
C GLU A 85 -3.63 -6.55 20.95
N LEU A 86 -3.66 -6.02 19.72
CA LEU A 86 -4.16 -4.66 19.46
C LEU A 86 -5.69 -4.54 19.56
N GLY A 87 -6.42 -5.64 19.42
CA GLY A 87 -7.87 -5.61 19.22
C GLY A 87 -8.24 -5.06 17.84
N PRO A 88 -9.50 -4.64 17.63
CA PRO A 88 -9.90 -3.96 16.39
C PRO A 88 -9.21 -2.59 16.26
N VAL A 89 -8.71 -2.29 15.05
CA VAL A 89 -7.90 -1.10 14.78
C VAL A 89 -8.59 -0.14 13.81
N TYR A 90 -8.23 1.13 13.84
CA TYR A 90 -8.35 2.01 12.70
C TYR A 90 -7.22 1.67 11.71
N LEU A 91 -7.56 1.54 10.44
CA LEU A 91 -6.64 1.09 9.41
C LEU A 91 -6.37 2.21 8.41
N VAL A 92 -5.10 2.40 8.04
CA VAL A 92 -4.67 3.28 6.96
C VAL A 92 -3.88 2.44 5.96
N GLY A 93 -4.25 2.49 4.68
CA GLY A 93 -3.50 1.83 3.61
C GLY A 93 -3.08 2.84 2.55
N TRP A 94 -1.87 2.72 2.03
CA TRP A 94 -1.38 3.57 0.95
C TRP A 94 -1.00 2.73 -0.26
N SER A 95 -1.52 3.10 -1.46
CA SER A 95 -1.13 2.43 -2.70
C SER A 95 -1.39 0.91 -2.64
N ASN A 96 -0.37 0.05 -2.82
CA ASN A 96 -0.48 -1.39 -2.55
C ASN A 96 -1.06 -1.72 -1.18
N GLY A 97 -0.65 -0.96 -0.16
CA GLY A 97 -1.19 -1.11 1.20
C GLY A 97 -2.72 -0.93 1.26
N GLY A 98 -3.30 -0.14 0.35
CA GLY A 98 -4.75 -0.06 0.15
C GLY A 98 -5.35 -1.39 -0.30
N GLY A 99 -4.73 -2.06 -1.29
CA GLY A 99 -5.16 -3.38 -1.75
C GLY A 99 -5.06 -4.47 -0.66
N VAL A 100 -3.95 -4.50 0.10
CA VAL A 100 -3.79 -5.37 1.28
C VAL A 100 -4.86 -5.09 2.33
N SER A 101 -5.14 -3.81 2.58
CA SER A 101 -6.15 -3.36 3.55
C SER A 101 -7.57 -3.73 3.13
N LEU A 102 -7.93 -3.62 1.85
CA LEU A 102 -9.22 -4.09 1.33
C LEU A 102 -9.39 -5.60 1.58
N LYS A 103 -8.35 -6.41 1.30
CA LYS A 103 -8.36 -7.85 1.59
C LYS A 103 -8.47 -8.13 3.09
N LEU A 104 -7.77 -7.39 3.94
CA LEU A 104 -7.89 -7.50 5.41
C LEU A 104 -9.32 -7.20 5.88
N CYS A 105 -9.92 -6.09 5.41
CA CYS A 105 -11.30 -5.72 5.75
C CYS A 105 -12.33 -6.77 5.31
N ALA A 106 -12.11 -7.38 4.13
CA ALA A 106 -13.01 -8.41 3.60
C ALA A 106 -12.89 -9.75 4.34
N LYS A 107 -11.66 -10.15 4.67
CA LYS A 107 -11.35 -11.46 5.25
C LYS A 107 -11.47 -11.48 6.78
N TYR A 108 -11.18 -10.36 7.43
CA TYR A 108 -11.17 -10.20 8.88
C TYR A 108 -11.97 -8.97 9.33
N PRO A 109 -13.29 -8.90 9.02
CA PRO A 109 -14.09 -7.69 9.25
C PRO A 109 -14.16 -7.27 10.72
N ASP A 110 -13.96 -8.19 11.67
CA ASP A 110 -14.01 -7.90 13.10
C ASP A 110 -12.69 -7.28 13.62
N LYS A 111 -11.63 -7.24 12.81
CA LYS A 111 -10.34 -6.64 13.17
C LYS A 111 -10.21 -5.16 12.78
N VAL A 112 -11.13 -4.63 11.96
CA VAL A 112 -11.03 -3.27 11.43
C VAL A 112 -12.26 -2.46 11.80
N LEU A 113 -12.07 -1.35 12.52
CA LEU A 113 -13.13 -0.41 12.88
C LEU A 113 -13.54 0.48 11.72
N LYS A 114 -12.57 1.10 11.06
CA LYS A 114 -12.71 1.95 9.88
C LYS A 114 -11.43 1.86 9.05
N PHE A 115 -11.55 2.06 7.75
CA PHE A 115 -10.42 2.04 6.82
C PHE A 115 -10.29 3.37 6.09
N PHE A 116 -9.11 3.98 6.14
CA PHE A 116 -8.75 5.18 5.38
C PHE A 116 -7.76 4.78 4.27
N ASP A 117 -8.19 4.86 3.03
CA ASP A 117 -7.45 4.46 1.84
C ASP A 117 -6.79 5.67 1.18
N ILE A 118 -5.45 5.69 1.16
CA ILE A 118 -4.66 6.77 0.56
C ILE A 118 -4.20 6.31 -0.83
N GLU A 119 -4.85 6.82 -1.89
CA GLU A 119 -4.51 6.49 -3.29
C GLU A 119 -4.28 4.98 -3.47
N GLY A 120 -5.20 4.17 -2.91
CA GLY A 120 -5.04 2.72 -2.82
C GLY A 120 -5.25 2.02 -4.16
N ALA A 121 -4.63 0.85 -4.30
CA ALA A 121 -4.82 -0.01 -5.46
C ALA A 121 -6.29 -0.39 -5.65
N GLY A 122 -6.73 -0.45 -6.90
CA GLY A 122 -8.10 -0.79 -7.24
C GLY A 122 -8.49 -2.22 -6.85
N LEU A 123 -9.77 -2.44 -6.56
CA LEU A 123 -10.31 -3.78 -6.25
C LEU A 123 -10.11 -4.81 -7.38
N LYS A 124 -9.86 -4.35 -8.61
CA LYS A 124 -9.52 -5.17 -9.78
C LYS A 124 -8.00 -5.25 -10.02
N GLY A 125 -7.21 -4.92 -9.02
CA GLY A 125 -5.76 -5.02 -9.04
C GLY A 125 -5.06 -3.89 -9.79
N TYR A 126 -3.76 -4.08 -9.96
CA TYR A 126 -2.88 -3.18 -10.71
C TYR A 126 -2.15 -4.01 -11.78
N PRO A 127 -2.66 -4.07 -13.01
CA PRO A 127 -2.20 -5.04 -14.00
C PRO A 127 -0.82 -4.68 -14.59
N VAL A 128 0.02 -5.69 -14.75
CA VAL A 128 1.28 -5.65 -15.50
C VAL A 128 1.11 -6.50 -16.76
N TYR A 129 0.96 -5.86 -17.91
CA TYR A 129 0.75 -6.55 -19.18
C TYR A 129 2.05 -6.74 -19.95
N GLN A 130 2.12 -7.79 -20.77
CA GLN A 130 3.21 -8.03 -21.72
C GLN A 130 3.45 -6.80 -22.58
N LYS A 131 4.70 -6.58 -22.96
CA LYS A 131 5.12 -5.45 -23.79
C LYS A 131 5.59 -5.94 -25.15
N GLU A 132 5.16 -5.24 -26.19
CA GLU A 132 5.69 -5.36 -27.53
C GLU A 132 6.13 -3.97 -28.01
N ASN A 133 7.37 -3.82 -28.42
CA ASN A 133 7.96 -2.51 -28.74
C ASN A 133 7.74 -1.46 -27.64
N TYR A 134 7.89 -1.85 -26.38
CA TYR A 134 7.64 -1.02 -25.17
C TYR A 134 6.19 -0.55 -24.97
N GLN A 135 5.24 -1.10 -25.72
CA GLN A 135 3.82 -0.80 -25.57
C GLN A 135 3.07 -1.98 -24.93
N SER A 136 2.10 -1.68 -24.08
CA SER A 136 1.25 -2.71 -23.47
C SER A 136 0.42 -3.43 -24.55
N THR A 137 0.41 -4.75 -24.51
CA THR A 137 -0.42 -5.58 -25.38
C THR A 137 -1.79 -5.90 -24.79
N GLY A 138 -2.04 -5.54 -23.51
CA GLY A 138 -3.23 -5.96 -22.78
C GLY A 138 -3.27 -7.43 -22.39
N LYS A 139 -2.20 -8.23 -22.70
CA LYS A 139 -2.11 -9.65 -22.35
C LYS A 139 -1.39 -9.84 -21.03
N PRO A 140 -1.95 -10.64 -20.09
CA PRO A 140 -1.27 -11.00 -18.85
C PRO A 140 0.03 -11.76 -19.11
N TYR A 141 0.98 -11.62 -18.18
CA TYR A 141 2.11 -12.56 -18.09
C TYR A 141 1.61 -13.93 -17.63
N ALA A 142 2.25 -15.00 -18.12
CA ALA A 142 1.86 -16.36 -17.78
C ALA A 142 2.47 -16.85 -16.45
N SER A 143 3.58 -16.23 -16.03
CA SER A 143 4.32 -16.58 -14.82
C SER A 143 5.00 -15.37 -14.19
N LYS A 144 5.43 -15.52 -12.94
CA LYS A 144 6.26 -14.53 -12.23
C LYS A 144 7.60 -14.32 -12.92
N GLU A 145 8.19 -15.40 -13.42
CA GLU A 145 9.47 -15.40 -14.13
C GLU A 145 9.39 -14.59 -15.43
N ASP A 146 8.28 -14.72 -16.16
CA ASP A 146 8.04 -13.90 -17.35
C ASP A 146 7.79 -12.44 -16.98
N MET A 147 6.99 -12.19 -15.94
CA MET A 147 6.71 -10.82 -15.43
C MET A 147 7.99 -10.13 -14.94
N ALA A 148 8.93 -10.85 -14.33
CA ALA A 148 10.22 -10.33 -13.90
C ALA A 148 11.06 -9.74 -15.05
N GLN A 149 10.77 -10.14 -16.30
CA GLN A 149 11.44 -9.64 -17.50
C GLN A 149 10.72 -8.42 -18.12
N ASP A 150 9.64 -7.92 -17.50
CA ASP A 150 8.95 -6.72 -18.00
C ASP A 150 9.94 -5.54 -18.11
N PRO A 151 10.14 -4.99 -19.34
CA PRO A 151 11.23 -4.06 -19.59
C PRO A 151 10.96 -2.64 -19.07
N ILE A 152 9.74 -2.37 -18.57
CA ILE A 152 9.31 -1.03 -18.16
C ILE A 152 9.03 -0.96 -16.66
N GLN A 153 8.18 -1.86 -16.16
CA GLN A 153 7.66 -1.76 -14.80
C GLN A 153 8.49 -2.56 -13.78
N VAL A 154 8.99 -3.75 -14.16
CA VAL A 154 9.56 -4.69 -13.18
C VAL A 154 11.09 -4.78 -13.28
N LEU A 155 11.64 -5.14 -14.43
CA LEU A 155 13.07 -5.39 -14.60
C LEU A 155 13.97 -4.17 -14.24
N PRO A 156 13.60 -2.92 -14.58
CA PRO A 156 14.41 -1.75 -14.18
C PRO A 156 14.49 -1.59 -12.66
N ALA A 157 13.39 -1.81 -11.94
CA ALA A 157 13.36 -1.72 -10.49
C ALA A 157 14.15 -2.86 -9.84
N ILE A 158 14.04 -4.11 -10.33
CA ILE A 158 14.88 -5.23 -9.87
C ILE A 158 16.36 -4.86 -9.96
N LYS A 159 16.80 -4.31 -11.10
CA LYS A 159 18.19 -3.89 -11.30
C LYS A 159 18.63 -2.78 -10.34
N CYS A 160 17.72 -1.88 -9.97
CA CYS A 160 18.01 -0.86 -8.95
C CYS A 160 18.21 -1.49 -7.58
N PHE A 161 17.36 -2.43 -7.18
CA PHE A 161 17.48 -3.15 -5.91
C PHE A 161 18.78 -3.95 -5.82
N GLU A 162 19.10 -4.73 -6.86
CA GLU A 162 20.31 -5.56 -6.92
C GLU A 162 21.60 -4.74 -6.80
N LYS A 163 21.59 -3.51 -7.34
CA LYS A 163 22.77 -2.63 -7.35
C LYS A 163 22.80 -1.65 -6.18
N GLY A 164 21.72 -1.52 -5.42
CA GLY A 164 21.53 -0.43 -4.47
C GLY A 164 21.59 0.95 -5.16
N ASP A 165 21.01 1.07 -6.36
CA ASP A 165 21.10 2.27 -7.19
C ASP A 165 20.15 3.37 -6.69
N PHE A 166 20.63 4.08 -5.69
CA PHE A 166 19.91 5.18 -5.04
C PHE A 166 19.51 6.28 -6.02
N ALA A 167 20.40 6.66 -6.92
CA ALA A 167 20.17 7.78 -7.85
C ALA A 167 19.04 7.45 -8.84
N THR A 168 19.08 6.25 -9.43
CA THR A 168 18.03 5.80 -10.34
C THR A 168 16.70 5.62 -9.62
N MET A 169 16.70 5.05 -8.40
CA MET A 169 15.47 4.91 -7.62
C MET A 169 14.86 6.26 -7.27
N THR A 170 15.67 7.24 -6.83
CA THR A 170 15.21 8.62 -6.61
C THR A 170 14.58 9.22 -7.87
N ALA A 171 15.20 9.02 -9.04
CA ALA A 171 14.68 9.55 -10.30
C ALA A 171 13.34 8.90 -10.69
N ILE A 172 13.16 7.59 -10.43
CA ILE A 172 11.88 6.89 -10.62
C ILE A 172 10.80 7.51 -9.72
N TRP A 173 11.09 7.70 -8.45
CA TRP A 173 10.16 8.28 -7.49
C TRP A 173 9.80 9.73 -7.82
N ASP A 174 10.79 10.53 -8.21
CA ASP A 174 10.58 11.92 -8.66
C ASP A 174 9.69 12.02 -9.91
N ALA A 175 9.76 11.02 -10.78
CA ALA A 175 8.98 11.00 -12.01
C ALA A 175 7.56 10.45 -11.81
N THR A 176 7.31 9.67 -10.76
CA THR A 176 6.04 8.95 -10.59
C THR A 176 5.29 9.28 -9.30
N ILE A 177 5.99 9.34 -8.17
CA ILE A 177 5.38 9.49 -6.83
C ILE A 177 5.40 10.96 -6.39
N TYR A 178 6.54 11.65 -6.57
CA TYR A 178 6.74 13.03 -6.11
C TYR A 178 6.54 14.04 -7.26
N THR A 179 5.38 13.95 -7.92
CA THR A 179 5.07 14.74 -9.12
C THR A 179 4.67 16.18 -8.81
N VAL A 180 4.25 16.48 -7.59
CA VAL A 180 3.82 17.83 -7.16
C VAL A 180 4.86 18.44 -6.22
N ASN A 181 5.11 17.83 -5.09
CA ASN A 181 6.13 18.25 -4.12
C ASN A 181 7.15 17.13 -3.93
N LYS A 182 8.30 17.50 -3.36
CA LYS A 182 9.37 16.55 -3.02
C LYS A 182 9.60 16.52 -1.51
N PRO A 183 9.99 15.37 -0.96
CA PRO A 183 10.42 15.31 0.44
C PRO A 183 11.69 16.15 0.64
N THR A 184 12.01 16.47 1.89
CA THR A 184 13.32 17.06 2.22
C THR A 184 14.44 16.10 1.81
N ARG A 185 15.66 16.63 1.70
CA ARG A 185 16.81 15.79 1.35
C ARG A 185 17.01 14.65 2.35
N GLU A 186 16.91 14.95 3.65
CA GLU A 186 17.07 13.97 4.70
C GLU A 186 15.99 12.88 4.64
N GLN A 187 14.72 13.27 4.41
CA GLN A 187 13.63 12.32 4.20
C GLN A 187 13.88 11.44 2.98
N ASN A 188 14.28 12.03 1.86
CA ASN A 188 14.54 11.27 0.64
C ASN A 188 15.70 10.28 0.83
N GLU A 189 16.79 10.69 1.48
CA GLU A 189 17.91 9.80 1.78
C GLU A 189 17.48 8.60 2.62
N LEU A 190 16.68 8.82 3.68
CA LEU A 190 16.14 7.75 4.52
C LEU A 190 15.17 6.85 3.74
N TRP A 191 14.20 7.44 3.04
CA TRP A 191 13.13 6.68 2.40
C TRP A 191 13.65 5.85 1.22
N MET A 192 14.57 6.39 0.42
CA MET A 192 15.17 5.63 -0.68
C MET A 192 16.07 4.49 -0.16
N ALA A 193 16.79 4.69 0.96
CA ALA A 193 17.54 3.62 1.60
C ALA A 193 16.62 2.47 2.05
N GLU A 194 15.45 2.79 2.59
CA GLU A 194 14.43 1.80 2.97
C GLU A 194 13.78 1.12 1.75
N THR A 195 13.45 1.90 0.71
CA THR A 195 12.93 1.39 -0.57
C THR A 195 13.85 0.33 -1.16
N LEU A 196 15.15 0.59 -1.15
CA LEU A 196 16.16 -0.34 -1.71
C LEU A 196 16.32 -1.66 -0.94
N LYS A 197 15.70 -1.79 0.24
CA LYS A 197 15.66 -3.06 0.99
C LYS A 197 14.61 -4.05 0.49
N GLN A 198 13.74 -3.66 -0.45
CA GLN A 198 12.68 -4.55 -0.95
C GLN A 198 13.24 -5.79 -1.67
N ARG A 199 12.68 -6.96 -1.37
CA ARG A 199 13.13 -8.27 -1.89
C ARG A 199 12.05 -9.05 -2.63
N ASN A 200 10.80 -8.57 -2.59
CA ASN A 200 9.60 -9.27 -3.02
C ASN A 200 8.89 -8.65 -4.24
N LEU A 201 9.56 -7.76 -5.00
CA LEU A 201 8.90 -6.95 -6.05
C LEU A 201 8.07 -7.81 -7.02
N VAL A 202 8.66 -8.90 -7.52
CA VAL A 202 7.97 -9.78 -8.49
C VAL A 202 6.76 -10.46 -7.87
N ASP A 203 6.87 -10.92 -6.62
CA ASP A 203 5.76 -11.55 -5.92
C ASP A 203 4.63 -10.56 -5.65
N LEU A 204 4.99 -9.32 -5.30
CA LEU A 204 4.01 -8.27 -5.08
C LEU A 204 3.31 -7.84 -6.37
N ASP A 205 4.06 -7.58 -7.44
CA ASP A 205 3.49 -7.17 -8.73
C ASP A 205 2.58 -8.27 -9.29
N TRP A 206 2.97 -9.55 -9.10
CA TRP A 206 2.13 -10.69 -9.44
C TRP A 206 0.83 -10.72 -8.62
N ALA A 207 0.93 -10.56 -7.30
CA ALA A 207 -0.23 -10.54 -6.40
C ALA A 207 -1.18 -9.37 -6.71
N LEU A 208 -0.63 -8.18 -6.98
CA LEU A 208 -1.39 -7.01 -7.41
C LEU A 208 -2.07 -7.21 -8.76
N ALA A 209 -1.36 -7.78 -9.75
CA ALA A 209 -1.92 -8.00 -11.07
C ALA A 209 -3.07 -9.04 -11.05
N ASN A 210 -2.99 -10.01 -10.15
CA ASN A 210 -4.00 -11.06 -9.97
C ASN A 210 -5.11 -10.69 -8.97
N LEU A 211 -5.02 -9.54 -8.30
CA LEU A 211 -6.10 -9.09 -7.41
C LEU A 211 -7.36 -8.81 -8.22
N ASN A 212 -8.45 -9.47 -7.86
CA ASN A 212 -9.77 -9.14 -8.38
C ASN A 212 -10.85 -9.48 -7.34
N MET A 213 -11.25 -8.47 -6.56
CA MET A 213 -12.27 -8.60 -5.51
C MET A 213 -13.69 -8.34 -6.04
N SER A 214 -13.85 -8.04 -7.34
CA SER A 214 -15.15 -7.80 -7.98
C SER A 214 -15.84 -9.10 -8.39
N ASP A 215 -17.06 -9.00 -8.95
CA ASP A 215 -17.79 -10.11 -9.59
C ASP A 215 -17.49 -10.23 -11.09
N GLU A 216 -16.57 -9.42 -11.60
CA GLU A 216 -16.32 -9.28 -13.04
C GLU A 216 -15.05 -10.02 -13.47
N TYR A 217 -14.94 -10.29 -14.76
CA TYR A 217 -13.72 -10.77 -15.39
C TYR A 217 -12.75 -9.61 -15.63
N THR A 218 -11.48 -9.84 -15.29
CA THR A 218 -10.34 -9.07 -15.78
C THR A 218 -9.51 -9.95 -16.73
N PRO A 219 -8.53 -9.42 -17.46
CA PRO A 219 -7.61 -10.24 -18.21
C PRO A 219 -6.86 -11.30 -17.37
N TYR A 220 -6.74 -11.08 -16.05
CA TYR A 220 -6.12 -12.01 -15.10
C TYR A 220 -7.09 -13.06 -14.52
N GLY A 221 -8.38 -12.93 -14.72
CA GLY A 221 -9.37 -13.93 -14.30
C GLY A 221 -10.66 -13.34 -13.73
N LEU A 222 -11.54 -14.26 -13.33
CA LEU A 222 -12.79 -13.91 -12.66
C LEU A 222 -12.49 -13.43 -11.23
N GLY A 223 -13.19 -12.38 -10.80
CA GLY A 223 -13.12 -11.91 -9.42
C GLY A 223 -13.79 -12.88 -8.42
N ASP A 224 -13.41 -12.73 -7.17
CA ASP A 224 -13.89 -13.57 -6.06
C ASP A 224 -15.10 -12.97 -5.32
N GLY A 225 -15.55 -11.77 -5.71
CA GLY A 225 -16.67 -11.06 -5.07
C GLY A 225 -16.39 -10.61 -3.63
N SER A 226 -15.17 -10.74 -3.15
CA SER A 226 -14.84 -10.50 -1.73
C SER A 226 -15.02 -9.06 -1.28
N ILE A 227 -15.12 -8.09 -2.20
CA ILE A 227 -15.41 -6.69 -1.87
C ILE A 227 -16.72 -6.54 -1.06
N HIS A 228 -17.70 -7.41 -1.31
CA HIS A 228 -18.98 -7.39 -0.62
C HIS A 228 -18.92 -7.88 0.84
N ASN A 229 -17.79 -8.44 1.27
CA ASN A 229 -17.58 -8.88 2.65
C ASN A 229 -17.12 -7.74 3.56
N ILE A 230 -16.72 -6.60 3.01
CA ILE A 230 -16.31 -5.43 3.78
C ILE A 230 -17.52 -4.86 4.52
N LYS A 231 -17.34 -4.60 5.82
CA LYS A 231 -18.41 -4.12 6.71
C LYS A 231 -18.10 -2.76 7.35
N CYS A 232 -16.82 -2.41 7.43
CA CYS A 232 -16.41 -1.16 8.05
C CYS A 232 -16.59 0.03 7.11
N PRO A 233 -16.81 1.25 7.63
CA PRO A 233 -16.74 2.48 6.83
C PRO A 233 -15.37 2.65 6.19
N VAL A 234 -15.34 3.16 4.95
CA VAL A 234 -14.12 3.41 4.16
C VAL A 234 -14.08 4.85 3.68
N ALA A 235 -12.96 5.54 3.92
CA ALA A 235 -12.67 6.83 3.28
C ALA A 235 -11.63 6.60 2.17
N LEU A 236 -11.87 7.12 0.98
CA LEU A 236 -10.99 7.00 -0.18
C LEU A 236 -10.48 8.38 -0.57
N THR A 237 -9.17 8.59 -0.57
CA THR A 237 -8.62 9.81 -1.18
C THR A 237 -8.62 9.69 -2.70
N MET A 238 -8.71 10.81 -3.39
CA MET A 238 -8.66 10.89 -4.85
C MET A 238 -7.86 12.12 -5.26
N ALA A 239 -6.59 11.92 -5.57
CA ALA A 239 -5.66 12.98 -5.94
C ALA A 239 -5.70 13.27 -7.44
N ASP A 240 -5.80 14.56 -7.78
CA ASP A 240 -6.00 15.02 -9.16
C ASP A 240 -4.73 14.94 -10.04
N LYS A 241 -3.55 14.76 -9.42
CA LYS A 241 -2.24 14.63 -10.09
C LYS A 241 -1.61 13.26 -9.90
N ASP A 242 -2.34 12.29 -9.36
CA ASP A 242 -1.83 10.92 -9.26
C ASP A 242 -1.79 10.27 -10.65
N ILE A 243 -0.57 9.92 -11.08
CA ILE A 243 -0.31 9.21 -12.34
C ILE A 243 -0.06 7.71 -12.13
N VAL A 244 0.01 7.27 -10.88
CA VAL A 244 0.26 5.87 -10.51
C VAL A 244 -1.06 5.12 -10.33
N VAL A 245 -1.97 5.66 -9.50
CA VAL A 245 -3.31 5.10 -9.33
C VAL A 245 -4.33 6.02 -10.03
N PRO A 246 -4.74 5.68 -11.26
CA PRO A 246 -5.68 6.49 -12.00
C PRO A 246 -7.03 6.61 -11.27
N THR A 247 -7.67 7.76 -11.41
CA THR A 247 -8.97 8.08 -10.78
C THR A 247 -10.02 6.99 -10.96
N TYR A 248 -10.04 6.27 -12.10
CA TYR A 248 -11.03 5.21 -12.32
C TYR A 248 -10.88 4.05 -11.33
N MET A 249 -9.66 3.73 -10.85
CA MET A 249 -9.46 2.68 -9.85
C MET A 249 -10.06 3.07 -8.50
N VAL A 250 -9.89 4.32 -8.08
CA VAL A 250 -10.52 4.85 -6.87
C VAL A 250 -12.04 4.86 -7.00
N MET A 251 -12.55 5.25 -8.17
CA MET A 251 -13.98 5.26 -8.45
C MET A 251 -14.60 3.85 -8.52
N ASP A 252 -13.87 2.86 -9.01
CA ASP A 252 -14.29 1.46 -8.96
C ASP A 252 -14.44 0.97 -7.52
N ASN A 253 -13.47 1.28 -6.64
CA ASN A 253 -13.56 1.00 -5.21
C ASN A 253 -14.77 1.70 -4.57
N TYR A 254 -14.94 3.01 -4.83
CA TYR A 254 -16.04 3.80 -4.30
C TYR A 254 -17.41 3.24 -4.70
N ASN A 255 -17.57 2.92 -5.98
CA ASN A 255 -18.84 2.38 -6.51
C ASN A 255 -19.16 0.99 -5.93
N ALA A 256 -18.15 0.12 -5.80
CA ALA A 256 -18.34 -1.23 -5.26
C ALA A 256 -18.65 -1.22 -3.74
N LEU A 257 -18.05 -0.32 -2.98
CA LEU A 257 -18.30 -0.16 -1.55
C LEU A 257 -19.64 0.56 -1.25
N GLY A 258 -20.15 1.35 -2.17
CA GLY A 258 -21.45 2.01 -2.08
C GLY A 258 -21.60 2.86 -0.81
N ALA A 259 -22.63 2.55 0.01
CA ALA A 259 -22.93 3.33 1.22
C ALA A 259 -21.85 3.26 2.33
N LEU A 260 -20.92 2.35 2.24
CA LEU A 260 -19.80 2.27 3.18
C LEU A 260 -18.69 3.29 2.87
N ALA A 261 -18.65 3.82 1.66
CA ALA A 261 -17.56 4.67 1.20
C ALA A 261 -17.89 6.15 1.23
N ILE A 262 -16.89 6.96 1.61
CA ILE A 262 -16.84 8.40 1.34
C ILE A 262 -15.66 8.71 0.45
N LEU A 263 -15.83 9.66 -0.49
CA LEU A 263 -14.77 10.11 -1.38
C LEU A 263 -14.24 11.47 -0.91
N LEU A 264 -12.92 11.58 -0.79
CA LEU A 264 -12.21 12.77 -0.35
C LEU A 264 -11.33 13.28 -1.49
N PRO A 265 -11.72 14.34 -2.21
CA PRO A 265 -10.91 14.90 -3.29
C PRO A 265 -9.69 15.63 -2.72
N TYR A 266 -8.54 15.40 -3.39
CA TYR A 266 -7.26 16.03 -3.08
C TYR A 266 -6.79 16.79 -4.32
N GLU A 267 -6.91 18.12 -4.26
CA GLU A 267 -6.49 19.02 -5.34
C GLU A 267 -5.01 19.33 -5.25
N ASN A 268 -4.35 19.42 -6.39
CA ASN A 268 -2.91 19.66 -6.52
C ASN A 268 -2.09 18.67 -5.69
N CYS A 269 -2.46 17.40 -5.76
CA CYS A 269 -1.87 16.31 -5.00
C CYS A 269 -1.57 15.13 -5.93
N GLY A 270 -0.39 14.54 -5.79
CA GLY A 270 0.04 13.33 -6.49
C GLY A 270 -0.18 12.07 -5.65
N HIS A 271 0.61 11.04 -5.95
CA HIS A 271 0.49 9.72 -5.32
C HIS A 271 0.91 9.69 -3.84
N SER A 272 1.57 10.74 -3.33
CA SER A 272 2.01 10.81 -1.92
C SER A 272 1.42 12.02 -1.19
N PRO A 273 0.17 11.96 -0.71
CA PRO A 273 -0.42 13.00 0.14
C PRO A 273 0.39 13.28 1.40
N MET A 274 1.20 12.31 1.88
CA MET A 274 2.13 12.50 2.99
C MET A 274 3.20 13.58 2.70
N VAL A 275 3.52 13.81 1.43
CA VAL A 275 4.47 14.84 0.97
C VAL A 275 3.73 16.08 0.48
N ASP A 276 2.68 15.89 -0.30
CA ASP A 276 2.00 16.99 -1.00
C ASP A 276 1.11 17.83 -0.09
N CYS A 277 0.38 17.18 0.82
CA CYS A 277 -0.59 17.85 1.69
C CYS A 277 -0.73 17.16 3.07
N PRO A 278 0.38 17.01 3.83
CA PRO A 278 0.40 16.21 5.06
C PRO A 278 -0.55 16.72 6.15
N ASP A 279 -0.76 18.04 6.25
CA ASP A 279 -1.66 18.61 7.25
C ASP A 279 -3.13 18.32 6.93
N LYS A 280 -3.52 18.42 5.64
CA LYS A 280 -4.86 18.05 5.19
C LYS A 280 -5.09 16.56 5.40
N LEU A 281 -4.13 15.72 5.03
CA LEU A 281 -4.22 14.28 5.21
C LEU A 281 -4.44 13.90 6.68
N ALA A 282 -3.61 14.42 7.58
CA ALA A 282 -3.74 14.14 9.01
C ALA A 282 -5.09 14.61 9.59
N LYS A 283 -5.58 15.78 9.16
CA LYS A 283 -6.89 16.29 9.54
C LYS A 283 -8.01 15.38 9.06
N ASP A 284 -8.00 14.95 7.79
CA ASP A 284 -9.06 14.11 7.22
C ASP A 284 -9.08 12.72 7.87
N VAL A 285 -7.90 12.14 8.17
CA VAL A 285 -7.76 10.88 8.92
C VAL A 285 -8.37 11.03 10.32
N ASP A 286 -8.01 12.10 11.06
CA ASP A 286 -8.53 12.36 12.40
C ASP A 286 -10.04 12.58 12.39
N GLU A 287 -10.56 13.41 11.49
CA GLU A 287 -12.00 13.65 11.35
C GLU A 287 -12.78 12.39 11.02
N PHE A 288 -12.23 11.52 10.16
CA PHE A 288 -12.90 10.28 9.78
C PHE A 288 -12.93 9.28 10.93
N PHE A 289 -11.84 9.12 11.67
CA PHE A 289 -11.78 8.16 12.78
C PHE A 289 -12.55 8.64 14.01
N SER A 290 -12.65 9.95 14.24
CA SER A 290 -13.35 10.53 15.40
C SER A 290 -14.89 10.54 15.30
N ARG A 291 -15.46 10.35 14.11
CA ARG A 291 -16.93 10.28 13.89
C ARG A 291 -17.44 8.87 14.19
#